data_53d5b1a47d3a5d74691203874f49027d
#
_entry.id   53d5b1a47d3a5d74691203874f49027d
#
_cell.length_a   1.000
_cell.length_b   1.000
_cell.length_c   1.000
_cell.angle_alpha   90.00
_cell.angle_beta   90.00
_cell.angle_gamma   90.00
#
_symmetry.space_group_name_H-M   'P 1'
#
loop_
_entity.id
_entity.type
_entity.pdbx_description
1 polymer ?
#
loop_
_entity_poly.entity_id
_entity_poly.type
_entity_poly.pdbx_seq_one_letter_code
_entity_poly.pdbx_strand_id
1 'polypeptide(L)'
;MNLAALALVVLLAAPSAPSAPHRYDVEALDALDAMAKAAAGTNDYAMRLIKRELRDTELAPPETIVIKWQRPQRIYLHETDGPRQGQEVLYAPGWNKNKLRVHKGSFPDFNLNMDPYGPTAMAHSHHPVPEISLVRLVDLVLDNVKRAHAKNVGTLTFEGRETLFGRPVTRVEATAPPTGKTPTLEKGQTLWDIAKATGQSMYVILHANRHRGWWQAGHPKSGDAVIVPEFYAGRLVLWIDDELHLPVQIDLYDHEGALYEHYEHHELVVNVGFTPDDFDPKNPKYKF
;
A
#
# COMPACT_ATOMS: atom_id res chain seq x y z
N MET A 1 11.99 62.84 26.89
CA MET A 1 11.49 61.63 27.53
C MET A 1 10.39 61.03 26.67
N ASN A 2 10.71 60.03 25.84
CA ASN A 2 9.75 59.33 24.97
C ASN A 2 9.41 57.98 25.60
N LEU A 3 8.17 57.84 26.05
CA LEU A 3 7.60 56.58 26.48
C LEU A 3 7.13 55.80 25.23
N ALA A 4 7.81 54.74 24.88
CA ALA A 4 7.36 53.77 23.88
C ALA A 4 6.36 52.82 24.54
N ALA A 5 5.10 52.85 24.08
CA ALA A 5 4.06 51.94 24.48
C ALA A 5 4.28 50.57 23.79
N LEU A 6 4.53 49.54 24.57
CA LEU A 6 4.62 48.16 24.10
C LEU A 6 3.20 47.61 23.96
N ALA A 7 2.72 47.43 22.71
CA ALA A 7 1.44 46.77 22.45
C ALA A 7 1.61 45.25 22.53
N LEU A 8 0.99 44.63 23.54
CA LEU A 8 0.90 43.20 23.69
C LEU A 8 -0.15 42.63 22.74
N VAL A 9 0.25 42.00 21.65
CA VAL A 9 -0.68 41.27 20.75
C VAL A 9 -0.96 39.91 21.35
N VAL A 10 -2.14 39.78 21.96
CA VAL A 10 -2.66 38.48 22.40
C VAL A 10 -3.23 37.78 21.17
N LEU A 11 -2.51 36.78 20.63
CA LEU A 11 -3.07 35.86 19.65
C LEU A 11 -4.11 34.98 20.38
N LEU A 12 -5.38 35.27 20.22
CA LEU A 12 -6.47 34.38 20.57
C LEU A 12 -6.43 33.20 19.56
N ALA A 13 -6.07 32.00 20.02
CA ALA A 13 -6.24 30.79 19.23
C ALA A 13 -7.73 30.64 18.89
N ALA A 14 -8.06 30.59 17.61
CA ALA A 14 -9.42 30.31 17.16
C ALA A 14 -9.86 28.93 17.72
N PRO A 15 -11.09 28.79 18.21
CA PRO A 15 -11.60 27.49 18.64
C PRO A 15 -11.57 26.53 17.45
N SER A 16 -10.96 25.36 17.63
CA SER A 16 -11.02 24.28 16.63
C SER A 16 -12.48 23.98 16.31
N ALA A 17 -12.82 23.97 15.02
CA ALA A 17 -14.15 23.59 14.57
C ALA A 17 -14.49 22.20 15.15
N PRO A 18 -15.74 21.97 15.61
CA PRO A 18 -16.16 20.65 16.09
C PRO A 18 -15.92 19.61 14.98
N SER A 19 -15.22 18.54 15.30
CA SER A 19 -15.03 17.42 14.38
C SER A 19 -16.40 16.89 13.96
N ALA A 20 -16.60 16.67 12.65
CA ALA A 20 -17.79 16.02 12.15
C ALA A 20 -18.04 14.69 12.91
N PRO A 21 -19.29 14.31 13.20
CA PRO A 21 -19.57 13.08 13.91
C PRO A 21 -18.98 11.89 13.13
N HIS A 22 -18.31 10.99 13.85
CA HIS A 22 -17.76 9.76 13.26
C HIS A 22 -18.92 8.90 12.78
N ARG A 23 -18.87 8.50 11.51
CA ARG A 23 -19.91 7.71 10.87
C ARG A 23 -19.34 6.41 10.35
N TYR A 24 -19.94 5.31 10.77
CA TYR A 24 -19.63 3.97 10.28
C TYR A 24 -20.92 3.36 9.77
N ASP A 25 -21.12 3.35 8.45
CA ASP A 25 -22.33 2.83 7.83
C ASP A 25 -22.37 1.30 7.92
N VAL A 26 -23.52 0.75 8.23
CA VAL A 26 -23.74 -0.69 8.37
C VAL A 26 -23.46 -1.39 7.03
N GLU A 27 -23.94 -0.84 5.92
CA GLU A 27 -23.75 -1.39 4.59
C GLU A 27 -22.25 -1.45 4.19
N ALA A 28 -21.47 -0.45 4.61
CA ALA A 28 -20.03 -0.43 4.37
C ALA A 28 -19.30 -1.45 5.26
N LEU A 29 -19.72 -1.61 6.52
CA LEU A 29 -19.18 -2.65 7.41
C LEU A 29 -19.48 -4.05 6.86
N ASP A 30 -20.71 -4.29 6.40
CA ASP A 30 -21.11 -5.56 5.79
C ASP A 30 -20.27 -5.88 4.54
N ALA A 31 -20.01 -4.87 3.68
CA ALA A 31 -19.15 -5.04 2.51
C ALA A 31 -17.71 -5.39 2.91
N LEU A 32 -17.15 -4.75 3.94
CA LEU A 32 -15.81 -5.08 4.45
C LEU A 32 -15.75 -6.47 5.10
N ASP A 33 -16.80 -6.89 5.79
CA ASP A 33 -16.88 -8.24 6.37
C ASP A 33 -16.98 -9.32 5.28
N ALA A 34 -17.73 -9.07 4.21
CA ALA A 34 -17.77 -9.95 3.05
C ALA A 34 -16.40 -10.03 2.37
N MET A 35 -15.72 -8.89 2.20
CA MET A 35 -14.37 -8.79 1.65
C MET A 35 -13.35 -9.58 2.51
N ALA A 36 -13.43 -9.48 3.83
CA ALA A 36 -12.58 -10.24 4.74
C ALA A 36 -12.77 -11.75 4.58
N LYS A 37 -14.02 -12.22 4.47
CA LYS A 37 -14.33 -13.64 4.26
C LYS A 37 -13.82 -14.14 2.90
N ALA A 38 -14.02 -13.36 1.84
CA ALA A 38 -13.55 -13.69 0.51
C ALA A 38 -12.02 -13.79 0.45
N ALA A 39 -11.30 -12.82 1.03
CA ALA A 39 -9.84 -12.85 1.11
C ALA A 39 -9.34 -14.05 1.93
N ALA A 40 -9.99 -14.39 3.05
CA ALA A 40 -9.65 -15.57 3.85
C ALA A 40 -9.85 -16.90 3.08
N GLY A 41 -10.87 -16.98 2.23
CA GLY A 41 -11.18 -18.13 1.38
C GLY A 41 -10.33 -18.23 0.10
N THR A 42 -9.52 -17.22 -0.20
CA THR A 42 -8.66 -17.20 -1.39
C THR A 42 -7.36 -17.96 -1.11
N ASN A 43 -7.13 -19.09 -1.77
CA ASN A 43 -5.91 -19.88 -1.69
C ASN A 43 -4.87 -19.50 -2.73
N ASP A 44 -5.33 -19.11 -3.91
CA ASP A 44 -4.52 -18.62 -5.00
C ASP A 44 -5.35 -17.72 -5.93
N TYR A 45 -4.69 -16.93 -6.75
CA TYR A 45 -5.35 -16.14 -7.80
C TYR A 45 -4.38 -15.79 -8.93
N ALA A 46 -4.98 -15.53 -10.11
CA ALA A 46 -4.35 -14.82 -11.21
C ALA A 46 -5.07 -13.51 -11.45
N MET A 47 -4.34 -12.46 -11.80
CA MET A 47 -4.91 -11.18 -12.20
C MET A 47 -3.94 -10.37 -13.07
N ARG A 48 -4.47 -9.34 -13.69
CA ARG A 48 -3.69 -8.26 -14.30
C ARG A 48 -3.89 -7.00 -13.45
N LEU A 49 -2.80 -6.58 -12.81
CA LEU A 49 -2.74 -5.37 -12.00
C LEU A 49 -2.33 -4.20 -12.88
N ILE A 50 -3.09 -3.11 -12.86
CA ILE A 50 -2.61 -1.80 -13.29
C ILE A 50 -2.35 -0.98 -12.03
N LYS A 51 -1.10 -0.52 -11.85
CA LYS A 51 -0.72 0.26 -10.68
C LYS A 51 -0.12 1.59 -11.05
N ARG A 52 -0.38 2.58 -10.20
CA ARG A 52 0.30 3.87 -10.18
C ARG A 52 0.63 4.21 -8.74
N GLU A 53 1.86 4.55 -8.48
CA GLU A 53 2.35 4.90 -7.14
C GLU A 53 3.06 6.25 -7.21
N LEU A 54 2.89 7.06 -6.18
CA LEU A 54 3.55 8.35 -6.07
C LEU A 54 5.06 8.15 -5.94
N ARG A 55 5.83 8.80 -6.78
CA ARG A 55 7.31 8.83 -6.70
C ARG A 55 7.74 10.28 -6.60
N ASP A 56 8.47 10.57 -5.55
CA ASP A 56 8.81 11.94 -5.21
C ASP A 56 7.56 12.82 -5.05
N THR A 57 7.19 13.58 -6.05
CA THR A 57 6.03 14.51 -6.03
C THR A 57 4.99 14.18 -7.09
N GLU A 58 5.22 13.19 -7.95
CA GLU A 58 4.35 12.87 -9.07
C GLU A 58 3.87 11.42 -9.04
N LEU A 59 2.61 11.22 -9.40
CA LEU A 59 2.07 9.88 -9.60
C LEU A 59 2.70 9.28 -10.86
N ALA A 60 3.43 8.17 -10.69
CA ALA A 60 4.13 7.51 -11.78
C ALA A 60 3.18 7.10 -12.93
N PRO A 61 3.67 6.99 -14.17
CA PRO A 61 2.90 6.38 -15.24
C PRO A 61 2.37 4.99 -14.86
N PRO A 62 1.25 4.54 -15.44
CA PRO A 62 0.72 3.22 -15.14
C PRO A 62 1.71 2.10 -15.50
N GLU A 63 1.77 1.09 -14.68
CA GLU A 63 2.49 -0.16 -14.91
C GLU A 63 1.48 -1.30 -14.97
N THR A 64 1.57 -2.16 -15.97
CA THR A 64 0.70 -3.34 -16.11
C THR A 64 1.46 -4.60 -15.78
N ILE A 65 1.00 -5.34 -14.79
CA ILE A 65 1.68 -6.52 -14.24
C ILE A 65 0.72 -7.71 -14.20
N VAL A 66 1.08 -8.81 -14.84
CA VAL A 66 0.41 -10.09 -14.65
C VAL A 66 0.91 -10.72 -13.36
N ILE A 67 0.00 -11.11 -12.49
CA ILE A 67 0.30 -11.67 -11.17
C ILE A 67 -0.28 -13.08 -11.08
N LYS A 68 0.55 -14.01 -10.58
CA LYS A 68 0.10 -15.27 -9.99
C LYS A 68 0.52 -15.26 -8.52
N TRP A 69 -0.41 -15.55 -7.65
CA TRP A 69 -0.17 -15.65 -6.22
C TRP A 69 -0.79 -16.93 -5.65
N GLN A 70 -0.11 -17.54 -4.68
CA GLN A 70 -0.60 -18.72 -3.95
C GLN A 70 -0.15 -18.64 -2.50
N ARG A 71 -1.02 -19.06 -1.58
CA ARG A 71 -0.67 -19.21 -0.17
C ARG A 71 0.51 -20.19 0.02
N PRO A 72 1.40 -19.98 1.01
CA PRO A 72 1.37 -18.87 1.98
C PRO A 72 1.85 -17.53 1.41
N GLN A 73 2.70 -17.48 0.37
CA GLN A 73 3.21 -16.27 -0.28
C GLN A 73 4.12 -16.64 -1.47
N ARG A 74 3.67 -17.51 -2.34
CA ARG A 74 4.33 -17.71 -3.64
C ARG A 74 3.84 -16.66 -4.61
N ILE A 75 4.73 -16.00 -5.30
CA ILE A 75 4.40 -14.91 -6.22
C ILE A 75 5.22 -15.05 -7.49
N TYR A 76 4.54 -14.95 -8.63
CA TYR A 76 5.13 -14.67 -9.93
C TYR A 76 4.54 -13.37 -10.46
N LEU A 77 5.41 -12.48 -10.91
CA LEU A 77 5.06 -11.20 -11.54
C LEU A 77 5.69 -11.15 -12.92
N HIS A 78 4.93 -10.62 -13.89
CA HIS A 78 5.44 -10.29 -15.21
C HIS A 78 4.94 -8.90 -15.61
N GLU A 79 5.84 -7.94 -15.70
CA GLU A 79 5.51 -6.59 -16.17
C GLU A 79 5.33 -6.60 -17.69
N THR A 80 4.09 -6.45 -18.14
CA THR A 80 3.73 -6.52 -19.56
C THR A 80 3.71 -5.17 -20.24
N ASP A 81 3.56 -4.08 -19.46
CA ASP A 81 3.64 -2.70 -19.90
C ASP A 81 4.16 -1.81 -18.77
N GLY A 82 5.00 -0.84 -19.11
CA GLY A 82 5.63 0.06 -18.15
C GLY A 82 7.16 0.15 -18.30
N PRO A 83 7.83 0.83 -17.36
CA PRO A 83 9.27 1.09 -17.43
C PRO A 83 10.14 -0.15 -17.40
N ARG A 84 9.65 -1.26 -16.91
CA ARG A 84 10.36 -2.55 -16.80
C ARG A 84 9.65 -3.63 -17.61
N GLN A 85 9.06 -3.27 -18.74
CA GLN A 85 8.38 -4.20 -19.62
C GLN A 85 9.26 -5.42 -19.94
N GLY A 86 8.69 -6.61 -19.79
CA GLY A 86 9.36 -7.90 -19.96
C GLY A 86 10.07 -8.41 -18.70
N GLN A 87 10.12 -7.61 -17.61
CA GLN A 87 10.68 -8.09 -16.34
C GLN A 87 9.79 -9.17 -15.73
N GLU A 88 10.42 -10.26 -15.29
CA GLU A 88 9.75 -11.29 -14.50
C GLU A 88 10.36 -11.37 -13.10
N VAL A 89 9.52 -11.61 -12.10
CA VAL A 89 9.96 -11.76 -10.70
C VAL A 89 9.30 -13.00 -10.10
N LEU A 90 10.09 -13.82 -9.44
CA LEU A 90 9.63 -15.00 -8.72
C LEU A 90 10.07 -14.92 -7.26
N TYR A 91 9.14 -15.22 -6.37
CA TYR A 91 9.39 -15.33 -4.94
C TYR A 91 8.61 -16.51 -4.33
N ALA A 92 9.26 -17.24 -3.43
CA ALA A 92 8.61 -18.21 -2.56
C ALA A 92 9.32 -18.26 -1.20
N PRO A 93 8.59 -18.32 -0.08
CA PRO A 93 9.18 -18.45 1.24
C PRO A 93 10.07 -19.70 1.36
N GLY A 94 11.26 -19.54 1.94
CA GLY A 94 12.22 -20.63 2.11
C GLY A 94 13.02 -21.02 0.86
N TRP A 95 12.58 -20.57 -0.31
CA TRP A 95 13.29 -20.77 -1.56
C TRP A 95 14.28 -19.64 -1.84
N ASN A 96 15.37 -19.93 -2.57
CA ASN A 96 16.40 -18.96 -3.02
C ASN A 96 16.94 -18.09 -1.84
N LYS A 97 17.02 -18.64 -0.63
CA LYS A 97 17.42 -17.93 0.61
C LYS A 97 16.52 -16.71 0.88
N ASN A 98 15.23 -16.82 0.60
CA ASN A 98 14.22 -15.75 0.67
C ASN A 98 14.53 -14.53 -0.22
N LYS A 99 15.32 -14.69 -1.28
CA LYS A 99 15.59 -13.65 -2.27
C LYS A 99 14.64 -13.77 -3.45
N LEU A 100 14.36 -12.65 -4.08
CA LEU A 100 13.70 -12.61 -5.37
C LEU A 100 14.61 -13.25 -6.41
N ARG A 101 14.04 -14.00 -7.34
CA ARG A 101 14.64 -14.29 -8.64
C ARG A 101 14.04 -13.31 -9.64
N VAL A 102 14.87 -12.53 -10.30
CA VAL A 102 14.45 -11.48 -11.23
C VAL A 102 15.10 -11.74 -12.58
N HIS A 103 14.27 -11.88 -13.62
CA HIS A 103 14.68 -11.76 -15.02
C HIS A 103 14.48 -10.31 -15.45
N LYS A 104 15.50 -9.68 -15.98
CA LYS A 104 15.47 -8.22 -16.25
C LYS A 104 14.53 -7.82 -17.39
N GLY A 105 14.36 -8.70 -18.39
CA GLY A 105 13.49 -8.47 -19.54
C GLY A 105 14.01 -7.46 -20.58
N SER A 106 15.22 -6.90 -20.38
CA SER A 106 15.84 -5.94 -21.30
C SER A 106 17.35 -6.17 -21.39
N PHE A 107 17.98 -5.70 -22.49
CA PHE A 107 19.43 -5.81 -22.66
C PHE A 107 20.22 -4.99 -21.60
N PRO A 108 21.30 -5.52 -21.03
CA PRO A 108 21.73 -6.91 -21.13
C PRO A 108 20.76 -7.85 -20.42
N ASP A 109 20.40 -8.96 -21.08
CA ASP A 109 19.46 -9.96 -20.58
C ASP A 109 20.16 -10.89 -19.59
N PHE A 110 19.74 -10.83 -18.32
CA PHE A 110 20.32 -11.67 -17.27
C PHE A 110 19.37 -11.81 -16.08
N ASN A 111 19.64 -12.83 -15.28
CA ASN A 111 18.90 -13.12 -14.06
C ASN A 111 19.67 -12.68 -12.82
N LEU A 112 18.94 -12.08 -11.87
CA LEU A 112 19.46 -11.58 -10.58
C LEU A 112 18.79 -12.29 -9.41
N ASN A 113 19.49 -12.35 -8.28
CA ASN A 113 18.91 -12.65 -6.99
C ASN A 113 18.99 -11.38 -6.12
N MET A 114 17.83 -10.87 -5.67
CA MET A 114 17.74 -9.59 -4.98
C MET A 114 17.10 -9.78 -3.61
N ASP A 115 17.54 -8.98 -2.64
CA ASP A 115 16.83 -8.84 -1.37
C ASP A 115 15.49 -8.12 -1.63
N PRO A 116 14.33 -8.72 -1.27
CA PRO A 116 13.03 -8.10 -1.50
C PRO A 116 12.83 -6.77 -0.76
N TYR A 117 13.55 -6.56 0.35
CA TYR A 117 13.51 -5.34 1.15
C TYR A 117 14.68 -4.39 0.85
N GLY A 118 15.55 -4.79 -0.08
CA GLY A 118 16.71 -3.99 -0.46
C GLY A 118 16.33 -2.77 -1.33
N PRO A 119 17.18 -1.73 -1.35
CA PRO A 119 16.91 -0.48 -2.04
C PRO A 119 16.64 -0.67 -3.54
N THR A 120 17.29 -1.63 -4.19
CA THR A 120 17.10 -1.91 -5.62
C THR A 120 15.73 -2.52 -5.90
N ALA A 121 15.26 -3.46 -5.06
CA ALA A 121 13.94 -4.07 -5.21
C ALA A 121 12.82 -3.05 -4.90
N MET A 122 13.05 -2.17 -3.93
CA MET A 122 12.10 -1.16 -3.48
C MET A 122 12.13 0.14 -4.30
N ALA A 123 13.08 0.31 -5.22
CA ALA A 123 13.24 1.57 -5.97
C ALA A 123 12.01 1.98 -6.79
N HIS A 124 11.13 1.03 -7.10
CA HIS A 124 9.98 1.22 -7.98
C HIS A 124 8.67 0.67 -7.39
N SER A 125 8.62 0.42 -6.09
CA SER A 125 7.41 -0.09 -5.44
C SER A 125 7.30 0.40 -4.00
N HIS A 126 6.08 0.73 -3.59
CA HIS A 126 5.75 1.06 -2.21
C HIS A 126 5.76 -0.17 -1.29
N HIS A 127 5.54 -1.35 -1.87
CA HIS A 127 5.47 -2.61 -1.13
C HIS A 127 6.57 -3.57 -1.58
N PRO A 128 7.26 -4.23 -0.64
CA PRO A 128 8.15 -5.33 -0.97
C PRO A 128 7.35 -6.50 -1.59
N VAL A 129 7.94 -7.20 -2.56
CA VAL A 129 7.27 -8.31 -3.24
C VAL A 129 6.65 -9.35 -2.29
N PRO A 130 7.25 -9.73 -1.15
CA PRO A 130 6.59 -10.62 -0.19
C PRO A 130 5.32 -10.06 0.46
N GLU A 131 5.07 -8.77 0.35
CA GLU A 131 3.89 -8.10 0.91
C GLU A 131 2.89 -7.66 -0.15
N ILE A 132 3.25 -7.80 -1.45
CA ILE A 132 2.39 -7.44 -2.57
C ILE A 132 1.42 -8.58 -2.89
N SER A 133 0.27 -8.61 -2.26
CA SER A 133 -0.83 -9.49 -2.66
C SER A 133 -2.16 -8.85 -2.33
N LEU A 134 -3.18 -9.18 -3.11
CA LEU A 134 -4.54 -8.71 -2.88
C LEU A 134 -5.02 -9.05 -1.46
N VAL A 135 -4.69 -10.25 -0.97
CA VAL A 135 -5.05 -10.68 0.39
C VAL A 135 -4.38 -9.81 1.46
N ARG A 136 -3.08 -9.52 1.30
CA ARG A 136 -2.35 -8.64 2.24
C ARG A 136 -2.85 -7.20 2.18
N LEU A 137 -3.22 -6.72 1.00
CA LEU A 137 -3.80 -5.38 0.84
C LEU A 137 -5.17 -5.30 1.51
N VAL A 138 -6.00 -6.33 1.39
CA VAL A 138 -7.26 -6.43 2.13
C VAL A 138 -7.02 -6.43 3.65
N ASP A 139 -6.05 -7.22 4.14
CA ASP A 139 -5.68 -7.22 5.56
C ASP A 139 -5.26 -5.81 6.04
N LEU A 140 -4.43 -5.11 5.26
CA LEU A 140 -4.00 -3.75 5.56
C LEU A 140 -5.17 -2.78 5.69
N VAL A 141 -6.11 -2.82 4.75
CA VAL A 141 -7.33 -2.00 4.76
C VAL A 141 -8.16 -2.29 6.00
N LEU A 142 -8.46 -3.57 6.25
CA LEU A 142 -9.27 -3.99 7.38
C LEU A 142 -8.66 -3.61 8.73
N ASP A 143 -7.35 -3.76 8.89
CA ASP A 143 -6.63 -3.39 10.11
C ASP A 143 -6.70 -1.88 10.36
N ASN A 144 -6.58 -1.05 9.31
CA ASN A 144 -6.69 0.39 9.43
C ASN A 144 -8.12 0.82 9.81
N VAL A 145 -9.15 0.29 9.14
CA VAL A 145 -10.55 0.60 9.46
C VAL A 145 -10.92 0.13 10.87
N LYS A 146 -10.55 -1.09 11.26
CA LYS A 146 -10.79 -1.61 12.61
C LYS A 146 -10.12 -0.75 13.68
N ARG A 147 -8.90 -0.30 13.44
CA ARG A 147 -8.15 0.57 14.35
C ARG A 147 -8.82 1.94 14.49
N ALA A 148 -9.25 2.54 13.39
CA ALA A 148 -9.98 3.81 13.39
C ALA A 148 -11.33 3.67 14.13
N HIS A 149 -12.09 2.61 13.86
CA HIS A 149 -13.35 2.32 14.52
C HIS A 149 -13.18 2.12 16.03
N ALA A 150 -12.22 1.31 16.47
CA ALA A 150 -11.93 1.06 17.89
C ALA A 150 -11.56 2.35 18.65
N LYS A 151 -10.99 3.34 17.97
CA LYS A 151 -10.65 4.65 18.54
C LYS A 151 -11.75 5.68 18.38
N ASN A 152 -12.84 5.32 17.71
CA ASN A 152 -13.93 6.23 17.38
C ASN A 152 -13.44 7.49 16.64
N VAL A 153 -12.60 7.28 15.60
CA VAL A 153 -12.06 8.33 14.73
C VAL A 153 -12.28 7.99 13.26
N GLY A 154 -12.30 9.01 12.39
CA GLY A 154 -12.53 8.80 10.96
C GLY A 154 -13.96 8.43 10.61
N THR A 155 -14.16 8.00 9.38
CA THR A 155 -15.47 7.61 8.83
C THR A 155 -15.33 6.34 8.00
N LEU A 156 -16.42 5.61 7.86
CA LEU A 156 -16.58 4.55 6.86
C LEU A 156 -17.97 4.70 6.25
N THR A 157 -18.06 5.03 4.98
CA THR A 157 -19.30 5.38 4.29
C THR A 157 -19.56 4.46 3.10
N PHE A 158 -20.80 4.07 2.93
CA PHE A 158 -21.30 3.43 1.74
C PHE A 158 -21.62 4.51 0.70
N GLU A 159 -20.89 4.53 -0.41
CA GLU A 159 -21.01 5.54 -1.47
C GLU A 159 -21.94 5.11 -2.61
N GLY A 160 -22.52 3.90 -2.51
CA GLY A 160 -23.47 3.39 -3.48
C GLY A 160 -22.94 2.19 -4.28
N ARG A 161 -23.71 1.83 -5.30
CA ARG A 161 -23.37 0.76 -6.25
C ARG A 161 -23.29 1.32 -7.65
N GLU A 162 -22.32 0.82 -8.40
CA GLU A 162 -22.08 1.25 -9.78
C GLU A 162 -21.53 0.09 -10.63
N THR A 163 -21.23 0.34 -11.88
CA THR A 163 -20.56 -0.62 -12.76
C THR A 163 -19.16 -0.14 -13.06
N LEU A 164 -18.17 -0.95 -12.73
CA LEU A 164 -16.77 -0.68 -13.00
C LEU A 164 -16.14 -1.88 -13.72
N PHE A 165 -15.42 -1.64 -14.83
CA PHE A 165 -14.83 -2.68 -15.69
C PHE A 165 -15.85 -3.73 -16.16
N GLY A 166 -17.12 -3.33 -16.34
CA GLY A 166 -18.23 -4.21 -16.74
C GLY A 166 -18.78 -5.11 -15.63
N ARG A 167 -18.39 -4.89 -14.37
CA ARG A 167 -18.84 -5.66 -13.20
C ARG A 167 -19.63 -4.78 -12.23
N PRO A 168 -20.68 -5.30 -11.60
CA PRO A 168 -21.35 -4.58 -10.51
C PRO A 168 -20.42 -4.49 -9.31
N VAL A 169 -20.31 -3.30 -8.73
CA VAL A 169 -19.42 -3.03 -7.59
C VAL A 169 -20.12 -2.20 -6.54
N THR A 170 -19.76 -2.45 -5.29
CA THR A 170 -20.08 -1.62 -4.14
C THR A 170 -18.90 -0.68 -3.89
N ARG A 171 -19.19 0.63 -3.85
CA ARG A 171 -18.19 1.66 -3.53
C ARG A 171 -18.26 2.03 -2.05
N VAL A 172 -17.10 1.98 -1.41
CA VAL A 172 -16.94 2.30 0.01
C VAL A 172 -15.80 3.31 0.17
N GLU A 173 -15.99 4.31 1.02
CA GLU A 173 -14.95 5.28 1.37
C GLU A 173 -14.65 5.20 2.88
N ALA A 174 -13.36 5.22 3.23
CA ALA A 174 -12.91 5.33 4.61
C ALA A 174 -11.98 6.54 4.77
N THR A 175 -12.09 7.23 5.89
CA THR A 175 -11.18 8.32 6.26
C THR A 175 -10.51 8.06 7.60
N ALA A 176 -9.33 8.62 7.80
CA ALA A 176 -8.62 8.57 9.07
C ALA A 176 -7.90 9.89 9.34
N PRO A 177 -7.81 10.33 10.61
CA PRO A 177 -7.14 11.58 10.96
C PRO A 177 -5.60 11.48 10.82
N PRO A 178 -4.88 12.61 10.66
CA PRO A 178 -3.41 12.66 10.57
C PRO A 178 -2.75 12.50 11.95
N THR A 179 -3.08 11.42 12.66
CA THR A 179 -2.49 11.08 13.95
C THR A 179 -1.27 10.19 13.79
N GLY A 180 -0.39 10.17 14.79
CA GLY A 180 0.81 9.36 14.73
C GLY A 180 1.74 9.60 15.91
N LYS A 181 2.97 9.09 15.79
CA LYS A 181 4.07 9.23 16.77
C LYS A 181 5.26 9.87 16.10
N THR A 182 6.16 10.41 16.90
CA THR A 182 7.41 11.01 16.42
C THR A 182 8.59 10.48 17.22
N PRO A 183 8.96 9.18 17.07
CA PRO A 183 10.15 8.64 17.71
C PRO A 183 11.42 9.31 17.16
N THR A 184 12.47 9.31 17.98
CA THR A 184 13.82 9.72 17.58
C THR A 184 14.58 8.50 17.10
N LEU A 185 15.26 8.60 15.96
CA LEU A 185 16.09 7.53 15.41
C LEU A 185 17.34 7.35 16.26
N GLU A 186 17.52 6.16 16.80
CA GLU A 186 18.67 5.81 17.63
C GLU A 186 19.93 5.53 16.80
N LYS A 187 21.11 5.50 17.45
CA LYS A 187 22.36 5.17 16.77
C LYS A 187 22.34 3.75 16.22
N GLY A 188 22.52 3.62 14.89
CA GLY A 188 22.52 2.33 14.19
C GLY A 188 21.12 1.82 13.82
N GLN A 189 20.05 2.51 14.23
CA GLN A 189 18.68 2.21 13.86
C GLN A 189 18.38 2.76 12.44
N THR A 190 17.55 2.06 11.71
CA THR A 190 17.07 2.42 10.37
C THR A 190 15.57 2.70 10.36
N LEU A 191 15.04 3.28 9.29
CA LEU A 191 13.58 3.39 9.11
C LEU A 191 12.88 2.01 9.05
N TRP A 192 13.57 0.98 8.55
CA TRP A 192 13.05 -0.38 8.59
C TRP A 192 12.82 -0.91 10.01
N ASP A 193 13.72 -0.55 10.95
CA ASP A 193 13.56 -0.93 12.35
C ASP A 193 12.36 -0.22 12.96
N ILE A 194 12.16 1.07 12.64
CA ILE A 194 10.97 1.83 13.08
C ILE A 194 9.70 1.24 12.46
N ALA A 195 9.70 0.98 11.15
CA ALA A 195 8.57 0.37 10.44
C ALA A 195 8.16 -0.96 11.09
N LYS A 196 9.15 -1.84 11.36
CA LYS A 196 8.93 -3.12 12.02
C LYS A 196 8.41 -2.96 13.46
N ALA A 197 8.99 -2.05 14.24
CA ALA A 197 8.60 -1.82 15.63
C ALA A 197 7.21 -1.21 15.78
N THR A 198 6.76 -0.45 14.78
CA THR A 198 5.46 0.23 14.79
C THR A 198 4.38 -0.52 14.02
N GLY A 199 4.75 -1.51 13.22
CA GLY A 199 3.85 -2.20 12.29
C GLY A 199 3.39 -1.33 11.13
N GLN A 200 4.06 -0.19 10.87
CA GLN A 200 3.71 0.72 9.79
C GLN A 200 4.58 0.47 8.55
N SER A 201 4.03 0.72 7.37
CA SER A 201 4.81 0.66 6.13
C SER A 201 5.96 1.68 6.14
N MET A 202 7.15 1.24 5.74
CA MET A 202 8.29 2.15 5.55
C MET A 202 7.97 3.27 4.55
N TYR A 203 7.18 2.97 3.52
CA TYR A 203 6.80 3.94 2.49
C TYR A 203 5.92 5.06 3.05
N VAL A 204 4.94 4.72 3.89
CA VAL A 204 4.11 5.71 4.58
C VAL A 204 4.95 6.57 5.51
N ILE A 205 5.95 6.00 6.18
CA ILE A 205 6.90 6.76 7.02
C ILE A 205 7.73 7.71 6.14
N LEU A 206 8.29 7.25 5.02
CA LEU A 206 9.04 8.09 4.09
C LEU A 206 8.17 9.21 3.54
N HIS A 207 6.95 8.88 3.09
CA HIS A 207 6.01 9.87 2.56
C HIS A 207 5.65 10.95 3.57
N ALA A 208 5.38 10.60 4.82
CA ALA A 208 5.10 11.55 5.89
C ALA A 208 6.29 12.46 6.21
N ASN A 209 7.50 12.06 5.90
CA ASN A 209 8.73 12.82 6.13
C ASN A 209 9.33 13.43 4.84
N ARG A 210 8.62 13.38 3.71
CA ARG A 210 9.11 13.83 2.39
C ARG A 210 9.55 15.29 2.38
N HIS A 211 8.91 16.14 3.16
CA HIS A 211 9.27 17.55 3.31
C HIS A 211 10.70 17.79 3.85
N ARG A 212 11.34 16.72 4.39
CA ARG A 212 12.75 16.72 4.83
C ARG A 212 13.72 16.25 3.74
N GLY A 213 13.23 15.99 2.52
CA GLY A 213 14.02 15.43 1.44
C GLY A 213 14.37 13.94 1.64
N TRP A 214 13.61 13.21 2.45
CA TRP A 214 13.82 11.78 2.68
C TRP A 214 12.99 10.96 1.69
N TRP A 215 13.64 10.52 0.64
CA TRP A 215 13.04 9.66 -0.39
C TRP A 215 13.50 8.20 -0.32
N GLN A 216 14.45 7.90 0.55
CA GLN A 216 15.02 6.58 0.74
C GLN A 216 15.25 6.30 2.23
N ALA A 217 15.16 5.02 2.61
CA ALA A 217 15.31 4.56 4.00
C ALA A 217 16.65 4.95 4.66
N GLY A 218 17.69 5.24 3.88
CA GLY A 218 19.01 5.64 4.38
C GLY A 218 19.22 7.16 4.55
N HIS A 219 18.25 7.99 4.25
CA HIS A 219 18.39 9.45 4.37
C HIS A 219 18.39 9.96 5.83
N PRO A 220 17.52 9.45 6.74
CA PRO A 220 17.53 9.93 8.11
C PRO A 220 18.78 9.47 8.86
N LYS A 221 19.21 10.29 9.82
CA LYS A 221 20.39 10.06 10.64
C LYS A 221 20.00 9.88 12.10
N SER A 222 20.90 9.29 12.89
CA SER A 222 20.75 9.23 14.35
C SER A 222 20.47 10.61 14.94
N GLY A 223 19.44 10.70 15.77
CA GLY A 223 18.95 11.95 16.36
C GLY A 223 17.79 12.60 15.61
N ASP A 224 17.50 12.18 14.39
CA ASP A 224 16.36 12.71 13.63
C ASP A 224 15.03 12.22 14.25
N ALA A 225 14.09 13.15 14.42
CA ALA A 225 12.73 12.83 14.80
C ALA A 225 11.97 12.34 13.57
N VAL A 226 11.37 11.17 13.62
CA VAL A 226 10.69 10.51 12.48
C VAL A 226 9.19 10.56 12.67
N ILE A 227 8.45 11.19 11.77
CA ILE A 227 6.98 11.15 11.77
C ILE A 227 6.54 9.74 11.33
N VAL A 228 5.82 9.06 12.20
CA VAL A 228 5.23 7.73 11.94
C VAL A 228 3.73 7.86 12.01
N PRO A 229 3.02 7.93 10.86
CA PRO A 229 1.57 7.99 10.84
C PRO A 229 0.95 6.77 11.52
N GLU A 230 -0.17 6.96 12.17
CA GLU A 230 -0.92 5.87 12.78
C GLU A 230 -1.71 5.07 11.74
N PHE A 231 -2.22 5.75 10.74
CA PHE A 231 -3.01 5.19 9.64
C PHE A 231 -2.23 5.22 8.33
N TYR A 232 -2.49 4.22 7.49
CA TYR A 232 -1.80 4.08 6.21
C TYR A 232 -2.16 5.20 5.23
N ALA A 233 -3.42 5.64 5.25
CA ALA A 233 -3.95 6.68 4.37
C ALA A 233 -4.84 7.66 5.15
N GLY A 234 -4.95 8.89 4.66
CA GLY A 234 -5.94 9.87 5.15
C GLY A 234 -7.33 9.58 4.60
N ARG A 235 -7.41 9.08 3.36
CA ARG A 235 -8.63 8.65 2.69
C ARG A 235 -8.34 7.43 1.82
N LEU A 236 -9.28 6.48 1.83
CA LEU A 236 -9.25 5.26 1.03
C LEU A 236 -10.58 5.13 0.31
N VAL A 237 -10.56 4.81 -0.98
CA VAL A 237 -11.76 4.46 -1.75
C VAL A 237 -11.58 3.05 -2.29
N LEU A 238 -12.60 2.20 -2.08
CA LEU A 238 -12.66 0.83 -2.54
C LEU A 238 -13.82 0.65 -3.49
N TRP A 239 -13.60 -0.07 -4.59
CA TRP A 239 -14.64 -0.63 -5.43
C TRP A 239 -14.59 -2.15 -5.28
N ILE A 240 -15.54 -2.69 -4.55
CA ILE A 240 -15.62 -4.11 -4.18
C ILE A 240 -16.59 -4.80 -5.15
N ASP A 241 -16.11 -5.80 -5.87
CA ASP A 241 -16.93 -6.62 -6.76
C ASP A 241 -18.05 -7.33 -6.00
N ASP A 242 -19.29 -7.19 -6.44
CA ASP A 242 -20.46 -7.72 -5.73
C ASP A 242 -20.55 -9.27 -5.78
N GLU A 243 -19.85 -9.94 -6.72
CA GLU A 243 -19.83 -11.40 -6.81
C GLU A 243 -18.62 -12.01 -6.10
N LEU A 244 -17.42 -11.45 -6.34
CA LEU A 244 -16.18 -11.94 -5.73
C LEU A 244 -15.97 -11.44 -4.31
N HIS A 245 -16.62 -10.35 -3.93
CA HIS A 245 -16.40 -9.61 -2.68
C HIS A 245 -14.93 -9.22 -2.46
N LEU A 246 -14.18 -9.02 -3.54
CA LEU A 246 -12.79 -8.56 -3.51
C LEU A 246 -12.68 -7.22 -4.22
N PRO A 247 -11.73 -6.35 -3.82
CA PRO A 247 -11.60 -5.05 -4.44
C PRO A 247 -11.09 -5.19 -5.88
N VAL A 248 -11.77 -4.55 -6.82
CA VAL A 248 -11.35 -4.42 -8.23
C VAL A 248 -10.65 -3.10 -8.51
N GLN A 249 -10.84 -2.11 -7.63
CA GLN A 249 -10.04 -0.88 -7.61
C GLN A 249 -9.85 -0.39 -6.20
N ILE A 250 -8.68 0.20 -5.94
CA ILE A 250 -8.31 0.82 -4.67
C ILE A 250 -7.57 2.12 -4.96
N ASP A 251 -8.07 3.21 -4.37
CA ASP A 251 -7.43 4.52 -4.39
C ASP A 251 -7.06 4.94 -2.97
N LEU A 252 -5.80 5.24 -2.75
CA LEU A 252 -5.27 5.68 -1.46
C LEU A 252 -4.76 7.12 -1.57
N TYR A 253 -5.25 7.95 -0.67
CA TYR A 253 -4.90 9.36 -0.58
C TYR A 253 -4.17 9.62 0.73
N ASP A 254 -3.15 10.45 0.69
CA ASP A 254 -2.45 10.88 1.90
C ASP A 254 -3.33 11.80 2.78
N HIS A 255 -2.78 12.22 3.91
CA HIS A 255 -3.48 13.12 4.83
C HIS A 255 -3.59 14.58 4.33
N GLU A 256 -2.95 14.91 3.22
CA GLU A 256 -3.05 16.19 2.52
C GLU A 256 -4.05 16.13 1.35
N GLY A 257 -4.59 14.92 1.07
CA GLY A 257 -5.59 14.66 0.03
C GLY A 257 -4.99 14.34 -1.34
N ALA A 258 -3.68 14.16 -1.46
CA ALA A 258 -3.04 13.76 -2.70
C ALA A 258 -3.18 12.24 -2.91
N LEU A 259 -3.57 11.84 -4.13
CA LEU A 259 -3.58 10.43 -4.53
C LEU A 259 -2.12 9.92 -4.58
N TYR A 260 -1.81 8.89 -3.78
CA TYR A 260 -0.46 8.36 -3.74
C TYR A 260 -0.34 6.88 -4.13
N GLU A 261 -1.45 6.14 -4.15
CA GLU A 261 -1.54 4.79 -4.70
C GLU A 261 -2.86 4.60 -5.43
N HIS A 262 -2.80 4.00 -6.61
CA HIS A 262 -3.95 3.61 -7.42
C HIS A 262 -3.70 2.21 -7.98
N TYR A 263 -4.62 1.30 -7.71
CA TYR A 263 -4.56 -0.10 -8.12
C TYR A 263 -5.86 -0.51 -8.78
N GLU A 264 -5.77 -1.09 -9.99
CA GLU A 264 -6.89 -1.74 -10.67
C GLU A 264 -6.59 -3.23 -10.84
N HIS A 265 -7.53 -4.08 -10.47
CA HIS A 265 -7.42 -5.53 -10.53
C HIS A 265 -8.31 -6.06 -11.65
N HIS A 266 -7.74 -6.23 -12.83
CA HIS A 266 -8.43 -6.76 -13.99
C HIS A 266 -8.27 -8.28 -14.10
N GLU A 267 -9.25 -8.96 -14.73
CA GLU A 267 -9.17 -10.39 -15.03
C GLU A 267 -8.89 -11.24 -13.77
N LEU A 268 -9.40 -10.79 -12.63
CA LEU A 268 -9.20 -11.48 -11.35
C LEU A 268 -9.95 -12.81 -11.35
N VAL A 269 -9.21 -13.90 -11.24
CA VAL A 269 -9.72 -15.25 -11.07
C VAL A 269 -9.13 -15.83 -9.79
N VAL A 270 -9.98 -16.20 -8.84
CA VAL A 270 -9.58 -16.77 -7.55
C VAL A 270 -9.69 -18.29 -7.55
N ASN A 271 -8.86 -18.93 -6.74
CA ASN A 271 -8.82 -20.40 -6.56
C ASN A 271 -8.63 -21.13 -7.90
N VAL A 272 -7.67 -20.67 -8.70
CA VAL A 272 -7.27 -21.22 -10.01
C VAL A 272 -6.77 -22.65 -9.87
N GLY A 273 -6.19 -23.02 -8.71
CA GLY A 273 -5.62 -24.33 -8.46
C GLY A 273 -4.18 -24.45 -8.95
N PHE A 274 -3.36 -23.43 -8.75
CA PHE A 274 -1.94 -23.45 -9.13
C PHE A 274 -1.19 -24.61 -8.46
N THR A 275 -0.26 -25.16 -9.22
CA THR A 275 0.66 -26.22 -8.80
C THR A 275 2.04 -25.64 -8.46
N PRO A 276 2.94 -26.41 -7.83
CA PRO A 276 4.32 -25.95 -7.63
C PRO A 276 5.05 -25.52 -8.90
N ASP A 277 4.71 -26.13 -10.05
CA ASP A 277 5.33 -25.82 -11.34
C ASP A 277 5.01 -24.40 -11.83
N ASP A 278 3.88 -23.84 -11.37
CA ASP A 278 3.52 -22.45 -11.68
C ASP A 278 4.42 -21.43 -10.98
N PHE A 279 5.24 -21.88 -10.03
CA PHE A 279 6.22 -21.07 -9.30
C PHE A 279 7.63 -21.64 -9.37
N ASP A 280 7.90 -22.52 -10.36
CA ASP A 280 9.24 -23.06 -10.63
C ASP A 280 9.93 -22.16 -11.67
N PRO A 281 11.17 -21.67 -11.41
CA PRO A 281 11.92 -20.90 -12.38
C PRO A 281 12.26 -21.69 -13.66
N LYS A 282 12.16 -23.04 -13.62
CA LYS A 282 12.34 -23.91 -14.79
C LYS A 282 11.09 -24.07 -15.63
N ASN A 283 9.97 -23.44 -15.25
CA ASN A 283 8.77 -23.45 -16.06
C ASN A 283 9.09 -22.90 -17.46
N PRO A 284 8.81 -23.66 -18.55
CA PRO A 284 9.21 -23.26 -19.90
C PRO A 284 8.51 -21.99 -20.42
N LYS A 285 7.50 -21.51 -19.70
CA LYS A 285 6.82 -20.24 -20.00
C LYS A 285 7.54 -19.02 -19.44
N TYR A 286 8.53 -19.21 -18.58
CA TYR A 286 9.28 -18.14 -17.90
C TYR A 286 10.69 -18.00 -18.51
N LYS A 287 11.32 -16.88 -18.22
CA LYS A 287 12.65 -16.57 -18.78
C LYS A 287 13.77 -16.57 -17.74
N PHE A 288 13.55 -17.22 -16.59
CA PHE A 288 14.58 -17.30 -15.55
C PHE A 288 15.78 -18.16 -15.90
#